data_3d559417045703f9eaa14bb423941995
#
_entry.id   3d559417045703f9eaa14bb423941995
#
_cell.length_a   1.000
_cell.length_b   1.000
_cell.length_c   1.000
_cell.angle_alpha   90.00
_cell.angle_beta   90.00
_cell.angle_gamma   90.00
#
_symmetry.space_group_name_H-M   'P 1'
#
loop_
_entity.id
_entity.type
_entity.pdbx_description
1 polymer ?
#
loop_
_entity_poly.entity_id
_entity_poly.type
_entity_poly.pdbx_seq_one_letter_code
_entity_poly.pdbx_strand_id
1 'polypeptide(L)'
;RRFRRWRLVGRRRDVRRRRCIGALVMSATRWFRHLFAPSASARFPEAALARIGEAIAAGERLHDGEIVFAVEAGLPWTALVAGTAPRDRAHEVFARLRVWDTAANNGVLLYLLLADHAIELVADRGFRDRVGDGEWEAVCAAIEAGLAGGDPAQAVVDGIARLSALVAMHFPAAGGGSGDEL
;
A
#
# COMPACT_ATOMS: atom_id res chain seq x y z
N ARG A 1 7.93 25.57 -7.44
CA ARG A 1 6.92 24.49 -7.59
C ARG A 1 6.78 23.84 -6.22
N ARG A 2 5.64 24.03 -5.53
CA ARG A 2 5.38 23.48 -4.20
C ARG A 2 5.05 22.00 -4.39
N PHE A 3 5.98 21.11 -4.00
CA PHE A 3 5.71 19.70 -3.82
C PHE A 3 4.63 19.52 -2.73
N ARG A 4 3.49 18.96 -3.08
CA ARG A 4 2.46 18.61 -2.11
C ARG A 4 2.93 17.34 -1.36
N ARG A 5 2.99 17.44 -0.06
CA ARG A 5 3.44 16.40 0.85
C ARG A 5 2.50 15.20 0.79
N TRP A 6 3.03 14.02 0.59
CA TRP A 6 2.31 12.76 0.76
C TRP A 6 1.92 12.59 2.22
N ARG A 7 0.81 11.94 2.45
CA ARG A 7 0.28 11.78 3.80
C ARG A 7 0.34 10.31 4.19
N LEU A 8 1.16 10.00 5.22
CA LEU A 8 1.12 8.71 5.92
C LEU A 8 -0.11 8.69 6.81
N VAL A 9 -0.96 7.68 6.61
CA VAL A 9 -2.10 7.44 7.49
C VAL A 9 -1.77 6.23 8.36
N GLY A 10 -1.02 6.50 9.43
CA GLY A 10 -0.74 5.52 10.47
C GLY A 10 -2.02 5.14 11.23
N ARG A 11 -2.08 3.90 11.67
CA ARG A 11 -3.18 3.30 12.42
C ARG A 11 -3.33 3.97 13.78
N ARG A 12 -4.33 4.82 13.98
CA ARG A 12 -4.82 5.11 15.33
C ARG A 12 -5.87 4.06 15.70
N ARG A 13 -5.55 3.23 16.71
CA ARG A 13 -6.57 2.53 17.48
C ARG A 13 -7.42 3.60 18.17
N ASP A 14 -8.61 3.84 17.68
CA ASP A 14 -9.66 4.43 18.50
C ASP A 14 -11.00 3.75 18.20
N VAL A 15 -11.28 2.74 19.03
CA VAL A 15 -12.60 2.16 19.18
C VAL A 15 -13.37 3.10 20.10
N ARG A 16 -13.82 4.22 19.58
CA ARG A 16 -14.96 4.96 20.14
C ARG A 16 -15.83 5.46 19.02
N ARG A 17 -16.92 4.71 18.80
CA ARG A 17 -18.11 5.21 18.11
C ARG A 17 -18.52 6.54 18.73
N ARG A 18 -18.14 7.63 18.09
CA ARG A 18 -18.95 8.85 18.12
C ARG A 18 -19.48 9.06 16.71
N ARG A 19 -20.75 8.69 16.53
CA ARG A 19 -21.56 9.29 15.47
C ARG A 19 -21.61 10.79 15.76
N CYS A 20 -20.66 11.52 15.29
CA CYS A 20 -20.88 12.93 15.01
C CYS A 20 -21.40 12.99 13.58
N ILE A 21 -22.70 13.27 13.47
CA ILE A 21 -23.29 13.86 12.28
C ILE A 21 -22.64 15.25 12.15
N GLY A 22 -21.39 15.25 11.71
CA GLY A 22 -20.69 16.42 11.23
C GLY A 22 -20.86 16.42 9.73
N ALA A 23 -21.59 17.39 9.22
CA ALA A 23 -21.77 17.62 7.81
C ALA A 23 -20.44 17.43 7.08
N LEU A 24 -20.44 16.51 6.15
CA LEU A 24 -19.34 16.20 5.23
C LEU A 24 -19.11 17.43 4.35
N VAL A 25 -18.40 18.43 4.85
CA VAL A 25 -17.78 19.42 4.00
C VAL A 25 -16.57 18.71 3.37
N MET A 26 -16.87 17.86 2.42
CA MET A 26 -15.87 17.37 1.48
C MET A 26 -15.28 18.61 0.87
N SER A 27 -14.02 18.89 1.18
CA SER A 27 -13.32 20.05 0.64
C SER A 27 -13.47 20.01 -0.88
N ALA A 28 -14.01 21.06 -1.49
CA ALA A 28 -14.14 21.18 -2.94
C ALA A 28 -12.79 20.85 -3.64
N THR A 29 -11.68 21.15 -2.97
CA THR A 29 -10.33 20.81 -3.44
C THR A 29 -10.08 19.30 -3.54
N ARG A 30 -10.69 18.45 -2.69
CA ARG A 30 -10.60 17.00 -2.81
C ARG A 30 -11.35 16.51 -4.05
N TRP A 31 -12.55 17.02 -4.28
CA TRP A 31 -13.35 16.73 -5.47
C TRP A 31 -12.59 17.04 -6.76
N PHE A 32 -12.03 18.24 -6.87
CA PHE A 32 -11.25 18.62 -8.04
C PHE A 32 -10.03 17.74 -8.25
N ARG A 33 -9.34 17.33 -7.18
CA ARG A 33 -8.20 16.42 -7.30
C ARG A 33 -8.59 15.06 -7.87
N HIS A 34 -9.74 14.50 -7.45
CA HIS A 34 -10.21 13.21 -7.96
C HIS A 34 -10.73 13.32 -9.40
N LEU A 35 -11.41 14.41 -9.74
CA LEU A 35 -11.94 14.62 -11.09
C LEU A 35 -10.84 14.86 -12.13
N PHE A 36 -9.76 15.53 -11.74
CA PHE A 36 -8.64 15.88 -12.61
C PHE A 36 -7.35 15.12 -12.28
N ALA A 37 -7.45 13.98 -11.59
CA ALA A 37 -6.30 13.13 -11.32
C ALA A 37 -5.69 12.65 -12.66
N PRO A 38 -4.37 12.76 -12.85
CA PRO A 38 -3.70 12.12 -13.98
C PRO A 38 -4.04 10.63 -13.96
N SER A 39 -4.23 10.03 -15.13
CA SER A 39 -4.49 8.59 -15.19
C SER A 39 -3.38 7.80 -14.50
N ALA A 40 -3.74 6.69 -13.85
CA ALA A 40 -2.74 5.82 -13.22
C ALA A 40 -1.70 5.34 -14.25
N SER A 41 -2.12 5.07 -15.49
CA SER A 41 -1.24 4.69 -16.59
C SER A 41 -0.25 5.79 -17.02
N ALA A 42 -0.61 7.07 -16.86
CA ALA A 42 0.32 8.17 -17.13
C ALA A 42 1.42 8.26 -16.05
N ARG A 43 1.12 7.89 -14.82
CA ARG A 43 2.09 7.91 -13.71
C ARG A 43 2.87 6.61 -13.60
N PHE A 44 2.23 5.50 -13.94
CA PHE A 44 2.79 4.14 -13.97
C PHE A 44 2.51 3.51 -15.33
N PRO A 45 3.30 3.84 -16.37
CA PRO A 45 3.20 3.20 -17.67
C PRO A 45 3.53 1.71 -17.58
N GLU A 46 3.20 0.95 -18.61
CA GLU A 46 3.37 -0.51 -18.64
C GLU A 46 4.80 -0.95 -18.28
N ALA A 47 5.81 -0.25 -18.79
CA ALA A 47 7.20 -0.53 -18.44
C ALA A 47 7.51 -0.32 -16.94
N ALA A 48 6.84 0.64 -16.28
CA ALA A 48 6.96 0.84 -14.84
C ALA A 48 6.29 -0.29 -14.06
N LEU A 49 5.10 -0.72 -14.50
CA LEU A 49 4.39 -1.85 -13.90
C LEU A 49 5.15 -3.16 -14.07
N ALA A 50 5.81 -3.37 -15.22
CA ALA A 50 6.68 -4.53 -15.45
C ALA A 50 7.84 -4.56 -14.44
N ARG A 51 8.55 -3.45 -14.24
CA ARG A 51 9.63 -3.33 -13.23
C ARG A 51 9.13 -3.62 -11.80
N ILE A 52 7.94 -3.14 -11.47
CA ILE A 52 7.30 -3.40 -10.19
C ILE A 52 6.96 -4.89 -10.05
N GLY A 53 6.41 -5.52 -11.09
CA GLY A 53 6.15 -6.95 -11.12
C GLY A 53 7.41 -7.79 -10.96
N GLU A 54 8.51 -7.41 -11.61
CA GLU A 54 9.83 -8.07 -11.46
C GLU A 54 10.34 -7.95 -10.00
N ALA A 55 10.15 -6.79 -9.36
CA ALA A 55 10.56 -6.60 -7.97
C ALA A 55 9.72 -7.48 -7.01
N ILE A 56 8.41 -7.62 -7.26
CA ILE A 56 7.54 -8.52 -6.51
C ILE A 56 8.01 -9.96 -6.69
N ALA A 57 8.17 -10.42 -7.93
CA ALA A 57 8.64 -11.77 -8.24
C ALA A 57 10.05 -12.07 -7.67
N ALA A 58 10.92 -11.07 -7.58
CA ALA A 58 12.19 -11.19 -6.90
C ALA A 58 12.03 -11.38 -5.39
N GLY A 59 11.09 -10.65 -4.77
CA GLY A 59 10.75 -10.78 -3.35
C GLY A 59 10.16 -12.15 -3.01
N GLU A 60 9.22 -12.65 -3.81
CA GLU A 60 8.56 -13.95 -3.61
C GLU A 60 9.52 -15.15 -3.60
N ARG A 61 10.73 -14.99 -4.09
CA ARG A 61 11.79 -16.02 -3.92
C ARG A 61 12.42 -16.02 -2.52
N LEU A 62 12.20 -14.97 -1.75
CA LEU A 62 12.79 -14.79 -0.41
C LEU A 62 11.80 -15.15 0.70
N HIS A 63 10.49 -15.20 0.39
CA HIS A 63 9.43 -15.39 1.37
C HIS A 63 8.21 -16.13 0.80
N ASP A 64 7.44 -16.75 1.68
CA ASP A 64 6.19 -17.43 1.32
C ASP A 64 4.96 -16.48 1.35
N GLY A 65 5.16 -15.21 1.64
CA GLY A 65 4.08 -14.22 1.65
C GLY A 65 3.75 -13.71 0.24
N GLU A 66 2.51 -13.28 0.03
CA GLU A 66 2.05 -12.67 -1.21
C GLU A 66 2.10 -11.13 -1.11
N ILE A 67 2.73 -10.47 -2.07
CA ILE A 67 2.74 -9.00 -2.16
C ILE A 67 1.97 -8.57 -3.40
N VAL A 68 0.95 -7.76 -3.20
CA VAL A 68 0.15 -7.18 -4.28
C VAL A 68 0.35 -5.67 -4.31
N PHE A 69 0.61 -5.14 -5.50
CA PHE A 69 0.64 -3.69 -5.74
C PHE A 69 -0.63 -3.25 -6.47
N ALA A 70 -1.28 -2.21 -5.97
CA ALA A 70 -2.41 -1.58 -6.64
C ALA A 70 -2.30 -0.05 -6.62
N VAL A 71 -2.65 0.59 -7.74
CA VAL A 71 -2.67 2.04 -7.87
C VAL A 71 -3.98 2.50 -8.50
N GLU A 72 -4.62 3.48 -7.86
CA GLU A 72 -5.81 4.16 -8.39
C GLU A 72 -5.49 5.65 -8.61
N ALA A 73 -5.92 6.19 -9.75
CA ALA A 73 -5.80 7.63 -10.01
C ALA A 73 -6.64 8.45 -9.05
N GLY A 74 -7.88 8.04 -8.83
CA GLY A 74 -8.84 8.65 -7.91
C GLY A 74 -9.90 7.64 -7.50
N LEU A 75 -10.69 7.99 -6.50
CA LEU A 75 -11.80 7.16 -6.03
C LEU A 75 -12.92 7.11 -7.08
N PRO A 76 -13.63 5.99 -7.21
CA PRO A 76 -14.90 5.93 -7.94
C PRO A 76 -15.88 6.97 -7.38
N TRP A 77 -16.77 7.48 -8.25
CA TRP A 77 -17.75 8.51 -7.86
C TRP A 77 -18.54 8.14 -6.61
N THR A 78 -19.02 6.90 -6.52
CA THR A 78 -19.78 6.40 -5.37
C THR A 78 -18.99 6.46 -4.07
N ALA A 79 -17.73 6.06 -4.07
CA ALA A 79 -16.85 6.13 -2.92
C ALA A 79 -16.49 7.58 -2.56
N LEU A 80 -16.34 8.45 -3.57
CA LEU A 80 -16.06 9.86 -3.36
C LEU A 80 -17.26 10.57 -2.67
N VAL A 81 -18.48 10.30 -3.14
CA VAL A 81 -19.72 10.83 -2.53
C VAL A 81 -19.91 10.29 -1.11
N ALA A 82 -19.61 9.02 -0.88
CA ALA A 82 -19.67 8.39 0.44
C ALA A 82 -18.60 8.91 1.41
N GLY A 83 -17.64 9.71 0.93
CA GLY A 83 -16.56 10.23 1.76
C GLY A 83 -15.53 9.16 2.16
N THR A 84 -15.42 8.07 1.38
CA THR A 84 -14.52 6.95 1.66
C THR A 84 -13.09 7.45 1.91
N ALA A 85 -12.50 7.02 3.02
CA ALA A 85 -11.11 7.32 3.32
C ALA A 85 -10.17 6.42 2.48
N PRO A 86 -8.93 6.85 2.17
CA PRO A 86 -7.96 6.04 1.45
C PRO A 86 -7.75 4.65 2.09
N ARG A 87 -7.71 4.60 3.43
CA ARG A 87 -7.57 3.36 4.20
C ARG A 87 -8.73 2.39 3.97
N ASP A 88 -9.97 2.90 4.00
CA ASP A 88 -11.16 2.08 3.78
C ASP A 88 -11.18 1.55 2.34
N ARG A 89 -10.77 2.39 1.38
CA ARG A 89 -10.62 1.96 -0.01
C ARG A 89 -9.55 0.88 -0.18
N ALA A 90 -8.42 1.01 0.49
CA ALA A 90 -7.37 0.00 0.47
C ALA A 90 -7.87 -1.36 1.01
N HIS A 91 -8.70 -1.37 2.07
CA HIS A 91 -9.33 -2.61 2.55
C HIS A 91 -10.33 -3.20 1.56
N GLU A 92 -11.11 -2.37 0.86
CA GLU A 92 -11.99 -2.85 -0.22
C GLU A 92 -11.18 -3.50 -1.35
N VAL A 93 -10.07 -2.87 -1.76
CA VAL A 93 -9.18 -3.39 -2.81
C VAL A 93 -8.51 -4.69 -2.35
N PHE A 94 -8.04 -4.76 -1.11
CA PHE A 94 -7.46 -5.96 -0.49
C PHE A 94 -8.44 -7.14 -0.55
N ALA A 95 -9.69 -6.91 -0.16
CA ALA A 95 -10.73 -7.95 -0.20
C ALA A 95 -11.08 -8.34 -1.64
N ARG A 96 -11.21 -7.37 -2.54
CA ARG A 96 -11.57 -7.59 -3.94
C ARG A 96 -10.51 -8.35 -4.72
N LEU A 97 -9.23 -8.08 -4.48
CA LEU A 97 -8.09 -8.78 -5.07
C LEU A 97 -7.77 -10.10 -4.37
N ARG A 98 -8.51 -10.46 -3.30
CA ARG A 98 -8.33 -11.68 -2.51
C ARG A 98 -6.92 -11.84 -1.92
N VAL A 99 -6.27 -10.75 -1.59
CA VAL A 99 -4.92 -10.76 -1.01
C VAL A 99 -4.86 -11.56 0.31
N TRP A 100 -6.03 -11.77 0.94
CA TRP A 100 -6.20 -12.58 2.14
C TRP A 100 -6.22 -14.10 1.86
N ASP A 101 -6.34 -14.53 0.59
CA ASP A 101 -6.53 -15.95 0.21
C ASP A 101 -5.18 -16.69 0.13
N THR A 102 -4.40 -16.61 1.19
CA THR A 102 -3.10 -17.27 1.34
C THR A 102 -3.15 -18.28 2.49
N ALA A 103 -2.45 -19.41 2.36
CA ALA A 103 -2.47 -20.49 3.35
C ALA A 103 -2.02 -20.03 4.76
N ALA A 104 -1.02 -19.13 4.82
CA ALA A 104 -0.46 -18.63 6.07
C ALA A 104 -1.07 -17.27 6.52
N ASN A 105 -2.09 -16.76 5.82
CA ASN A 105 -2.66 -15.42 6.03
C ASN A 105 -1.60 -14.31 6.00
N ASN A 106 -0.70 -14.39 5.05
CA ASN A 106 0.50 -13.56 4.91
C ASN A 106 0.51 -12.69 3.65
N GLY A 107 -0.68 -12.36 3.14
CA GLY A 107 -0.85 -11.41 2.05
C GLY A 107 -0.66 -9.97 2.51
N VAL A 108 -0.02 -9.15 1.67
CA VAL A 108 0.17 -7.71 1.90
C VAL A 108 -0.17 -6.94 0.64
N LEU A 109 -1.03 -5.95 0.76
CA LEU A 109 -1.35 -4.99 -0.30
C LEU A 109 -0.58 -3.68 -0.06
N LEU A 110 0.21 -3.27 -1.04
CA LEU A 110 0.69 -1.91 -1.18
C LEU A 110 -0.27 -1.14 -2.11
N TYR A 111 -0.98 -0.18 -1.57
CA TYR A 111 -1.99 0.59 -2.29
C TYR A 111 -1.63 2.07 -2.38
N LEU A 112 -1.69 2.63 -3.59
CA LEU A 112 -1.50 4.06 -3.84
C LEU A 112 -2.79 4.69 -4.37
N LEU A 113 -3.23 5.78 -3.75
CA LEU A 113 -4.30 6.63 -4.24
C LEU A 113 -3.73 7.99 -4.64
N LEU A 114 -3.53 8.20 -5.95
CA LEU A 114 -2.79 9.35 -6.46
C LEU A 114 -3.45 10.70 -6.16
N ALA A 115 -4.78 10.78 -6.30
CA ALA A 115 -5.53 12.01 -6.05
C ALA A 115 -5.41 12.50 -4.60
N ASP A 116 -5.35 11.60 -3.64
CA ASP A 116 -5.21 11.92 -2.22
C ASP A 116 -3.76 11.95 -1.75
N HIS A 117 -2.79 11.59 -2.61
CA HIS A 117 -1.39 11.40 -2.23
C HIS A 117 -1.29 10.45 -1.02
N ALA A 118 -2.01 9.33 -1.07
CA ALA A 118 -2.06 8.36 0.00
C ALA A 118 -1.32 7.08 -0.38
N ILE A 119 -0.57 6.56 0.59
CA ILE A 119 0.11 5.27 0.55
C ILE A 119 -0.47 4.47 1.71
N GLU A 120 -1.02 3.29 1.40
CA GLU A 120 -1.60 2.40 2.40
C GLU A 120 -0.98 1.01 2.29
N LEU A 121 -0.59 0.44 3.41
CA LEU A 121 -0.24 -0.97 3.53
C LEU A 121 -1.35 -1.69 4.29
N VAL A 122 -1.91 -2.73 3.67
CA VAL A 122 -2.89 -3.61 4.30
C VAL A 122 -2.29 -5.00 4.37
N ALA A 123 -1.97 -5.44 5.57
CA ALA A 123 -1.44 -6.77 5.82
C ALA A 123 -2.51 -7.68 6.42
N ASP A 124 -2.49 -8.94 6.04
CA ASP A 124 -3.39 -9.95 6.57
C ASP A 124 -3.05 -10.31 8.02
N ARG A 125 -3.94 -11.06 8.65
CA ARG A 125 -3.90 -11.40 10.08
C ARG A 125 -2.66 -12.18 10.52
N GLY A 126 -1.97 -12.88 9.62
CA GLY A 126 -0.74 -13.60 9.92
C GLY A 126 0.40 -12.69 10.40
N PHE A 127 0.34 -11.39 10.08
CA PHE A 127 1.30 -10.40 10.58
C PHE A 127 0.94 -9.79 11.94
N ARG A 128 -0.28 -10.11 12.46
CA ARG A 128 -0.69 -9.60 13.76
C ARG A 128 0.28 -10.11 14.83
N ASP A 129 0.71 -9.23 15.70
CA ASP A 129 1.65 -9.50 16.79
C ASP A 129 3.08 -9.94 16.36
N ARG A 130 3.37 -9.96 15.04
CA ARG A 130 4.69 -10.25 14.49
C ARG A 130 5.42 -8.98 14.04
N VAL A 131 4.70 -8.08 13.39
CA VAL A 131 5.25 -6.84 12.83
C VAL A 131 4.66 -5.65 13.56
N GLY A 132 5.50 -4.79 14.09
CA GLY A 132 5.10 -3.56 14.77
C GLY A 132 4.63 -2.48 13.80
N ASP A 133 3.75 -1.58 14.29
CA ASP A 133 3.24 -0.47 13.46
C ASP A 133 4.38 0.39 12.88
N GLY A 134 5.47 0.61 13.64
CA GLY A 134 6.63 1.39 13.21
C GLY A 134 7.40 0.78 12.02
N GLU A 135 7.38 -0.54 11.86
CA GLU A 135 8.03 -1.21 10.73
C GLU A 135 7.24 -0.96 9.44
N TRP A 136 5.90 -1.04 9.48
CA TRP A 136 5.02 -0.66 8.36
C TRP A 136 5.15 0.82 8.01
N GLU A 137 5.21 1.68 9.02
CA GLU A 137 5.39 3.12 8.84
C GLU A 137 6.74 3.44 8.18
N ALA A 138 7.81 2.72 8.53
CA ALA A 138 9.13 2.90 7.93
C ALA A 138 9.13 2.55 6.43
N VAL A 139 8.43 1.49 6.02
CA VAL A 139 8.25 1.14 4.59
C VAL A 139 7.49 2.25 3.87
N CYS A 140 6.36 2.70 4.41
CA CYS A 140 5.58 3.79 3.82
C CYS A 140 6.39 5.09 3.70
N ALA A 141 7.15 5.46 4.74
CA ALA A 141 7.99 6.66 4.74
C ALA A 141 9.09 6.60 3.67
N ALA A 142 9.69 5.42 3.45
CA ALA A 142 10.69 5.24 2.40
C ALA A 142 10.08 5.42 1.00
N ILE A 143 8.87 4.88 0.76
CA ILE A 143 8.15 5.06 -0.50
C ILE A 143 7.79 6.55 -0.68
N GLU A 144 7.28 7.22 0.35
CA GLU A 144 6.95 8.65 0.32
C GLU A 144 8.16 9.49 -0.07
N ALA A 145 9.31 9.24 0.56
CA ALA A 145 10.56 9.95 0.26
C ALA A 145 11.00 9.72 -1.20
N GLY A 146 10.92 8.48 -1.69
CA GLY A 146 11.24 8.14 -3.08
C GLY A 146 10.31 8.80 -4.09
N LEU A 147 9.00 8.83 -3.80
CA LEU A 147 8.02 9.51 -4.66
C LEU A 147 8.26 11.02 -4.75
N ALA A 148 8.80 11.64 -3.71
CA ALA A 148 9.22 13.04 -3.72
C ALA A 148 10.47 13.26 -4.58
N GLY A 149 11.30 12.24 -4.80
CA GLY A 149 12.51 12.27 -5.62
C GLY A 149 12.28 12.29 -7.14
N GLY A 150 11.06 12.01 -7.61
CA GLY A 150 10.65 12.20 -9.00
C GLY A 150 10.58 10.96 -9.89
N ASP A 151 11.09 9.79 -9.48
CA ASP A 151 10.85 8.49 -10.14
C ASP A 151 9.88 7.64 -9.31
N PRO A 152 8.58 7.69 -9.61
CA PRO A 152 7.59 6.95 -8.85
C PRO A 152 7.70 5.42 -9.00
N ALA A 153 8.17 4.94 -10.15
CA ALA A 153 8.36 3.52 -10.36
C ALA A 153 9.50 2.98 -9.48
N GLN A 154 10.63 3.68 -9.46
CA GLN A 154 11.76 3.30 -8.62
C GLN A 154 11.41 3.38 -7.13
N ALA A 155 10.68 4.41 -6.72
CA ALA A 155 10.22 4.52 -5.33
C ALA A 155 9.38 3.33 -4.87
N VAL A 156 8.49 2.82 -5.76
CA VAL A 156 7.69 1.63 -5.48
C VAL A 156 8.55 0.37 -5.50
N VAL A 157 9.47 0.22 -6.44
CA VAL A 157 10.41 -0.91 -6.50
C VAL A 157 11.23 -1.01 -5.22
N ASP A 158 11.81 0.10 -4.76
CA ASP A 158 12.59 0.16 -3.51
C ASP A 158 11.71 -0.15 -2.28
N GLY A 159 10.47 0.33 -2.31
CA GLY A 159 9.47 0.05 -1.30
C GLY A 159 9.10 -1.44 -1.22
N ILE A 160 8.91 -2.09 -2.38
CA ILE A 160 8.64 -3.53 -2.47
C ILE A 160 9.84 -4.34 -1.97
N ALA A 161 11.06 -3.96 -2.32
CA ALA A 161 12.25 -4.63 -1.81
C ALA A 161 12.33 -4.59 -0.27
N ARG A 162 12.03 -3.44 0.35
CA ARG A 162 11.96 -3.30 1.80
C ARG A 162 10.81 -4.12 2.40
N LEU A 163 9.65 -4.10 1.75
CA LEU A 163 8.49 -4.88 2.16
C LEU A 163 8.79 -6.38 2.11
N SER A 164 9.43 -6.86 1.03
CA SER A 164 9.84 -8.25 0.86
C SER A 164 10.84 -8.68 1.95
N ALA A 165 11.81 -7.82 2.29
CA ALA A 165 12.74 -8.10 3.38
C ALA A 165 12.01 -8.22 4.73
N LEU A 166 11.02 -7.36 4.99
CA LEU A 166 10.19 -7.42 6.20
C LEU A 166 9.34 -8.71 6.23
N VAL A 167 8.72 -9.07 5.10
CA VAL A 167 7.93 -10.31 5.00
C VAL A 167 8.83 -11.54 5.19
N ALA A 168 10.02 -11.57 4.60
CA ALA A 168 10.97 -12.68 4.70
C ALA A 168 11.46 -12.94 6.15
N MET A 169 11.56 -11.91 6.97
CA MET A 169 11.90 -12.07 8.39
C MET A 169 10.85 -12.88 9.17
N HIS A 170 9.58 -12.85 8.74
CA HIS A 170 8.47 -13.47 9.45
C HIS A 170 7.90 -14.70 8.74
N PHE A 171 8.09 -14.78 7.44
CA PHE A 171 7.61 -15.84 6.56
C PHE A 171 8.68 -16.17 5.51
N PRO A 172 9.85 -16.71 5.93
CA PRO A 172 10.92 -17.08 4.98
C PRO A 172 10.44 -18.16 4.03
N ALA A 173 10.96 -18.16 2.80
CA ALA A 173 10.61 -19.17 1.81
C ALA A 173 11.00 -20.58 2.31
N ALA A 174 10.12 -21.54 2.10
CA ALA A 174 10.26 -22.93 2.60
C ALA A 174 11.45 -23.72 2.03
N GLY A 175 12.34 -23.09 1.26
CA GLY A 175 13.56 -23.69 0.70
C GLY A 175 14.87 -23.14 1.27
N GLY A 176 14.82 -22.13 2.20
CA GLY A 176 16.01 -21.47 2.79
C GLY A 176 16.46 -22.03 4.14
N GLY A 177 15.90 -23.14 4.59
CA GLY A 177 16.22 -23.78 5.86
C GLY A 177 17.39 -24.77 5.78
N SER A 178 18.54 -24.32 6.33
CA SER A 178 19.62 -25.14 6.90
C SER A 178 20.24 -26.23 6.02
N GLY A 179 21.22 -25.84 5.25
CA GLY A 179 22.38 -26.70 5.06
C GLY A 179 23.41 -26.38 6.16
N ASP A 180 23.16 -26.79 7.38
CA ASP A 180 24.22 -26.96 8.38
C ASP A 180 23.77 -27.87 9.52
N GLU A 181 23.76 -29.16 9.26
CA GLU A 181 23.93 -30.19 10.25
C GLU A 181 24.88 -31.29 9.65
N LEU A 182 26.13 -31.11 9.88
CA LEU A 182 27.10 -32.21 10.03
C LEU A 182 28.09 -31.86 11.12
#